data_692fcb2bdc0640e6f366fcff07861a0b
#
_entry.id   692fcb2bdc0640e6f366fcff07861a0b
#
_cell.length_a   1.000
_cell.length_b   1.000
_cell.length_c   1.000
_cell.angle_alpha   90.00
_cell.angle_beta   90.00
_cell.angle_gamma   90.00
#
_symmetry.space_group_name_H-M   'P 1'
#
loop_
_entity.id
_entity.type
_entity.pdbx_description
1 polymer ?
#
loop_
_entity_poly.entity_id
_entity_poly.type
_entity_poly.pdbx_seq_one_letter_code
_entity_poly.pdbx_strand_id
1 'polypeptide(L)'
;ALQDANKQLQHDIDEKIQIDEMRKEFIANVSHELKTPIALIQGYAEGLCDGMCEDEESRSYYCEVIMDEANKMNKMVRQLLTLTALEFGNDTPSIAAFDVTELVHDLINSSGILIQQNAAKVSVDMPETLVVMGDEFKIEEVVTNYLTNAMNHLGGDHNIRIWSETLDGVAKIHVYNNGTPIPEEDLPNLWTKFYKVDKARTRAYGGSGIGLSIVKAIMEAHHQQYGVANHE
;
A
#
# COMPACT_ATOMS: atom_id res chain seq x y z
N ALA A 1 -20.42 -6.41 -41.11
CA ALA A 1 -19.27 -7.34 -41.05
C ALA A 1 -17.90 -6.65 -41.16
N LEU A 2 -17.53 -6.01 -42.31
CA LEU A 2 -16.21 -5.35 -42.46
C LEU A 2 -16.08 -4.08 -41.61
N GLN A 3 -17.12 -3.26 -41.49
CA GLN A 3 -17.13 -2.07 -40.63
C GLN A 3 -17.11 -2.43 -39.16
N ASP A 4 -17.76 -3.50 -38.77
CA ASP A 4 -17.77 -3.94 -37.36
C ASP A 4 -16.42 -4.53 -36.98
N ALA A 5 -15.78 -5.31 -37.87
CA ALA A 5 -14.43 -5.80 -37.68
C ALA A 5 -13.40 -4.66 -37.57
N ASN A 6 -13.56 -3.60 -38.38
CA ASN A 6 -12.67 -2.45 -38.35
C ASN A 6 -12.83 -1.63 -37.06
N LYS A 7 -14.08 -1.47 -36.55
CA LYS A 7 -14.32 -0.83 -35.22
C LYS A 7 -13.74 -1.64 -34.07
N GLN A 8 -13.89 -2.98 -34.15
CA GLN A 8 -13.31 -3.85 -33.12
C GLN A 8 -11.78 -3.76 -33.14
N LEU A 9 -11.17 -3.81 -34.34
CA LEU A 9 -9.71 -3.69 -34.47
C LEU A 9 -9.18 -2.34 -33.95
N GLN A 10 -9.91 -1.25 -34.22
CA GLN A 10 -9.55 0.07 -33.71
C GLN A 10 -9.63 0.10 -32.19
N HIS A 11 -10.69 -0.45 -31.59
CA HIS A 11 -10.84 -0.56 -30.14
C HIS A 11 -9.68 -1.36 -29.51
N ASP A 12 -9.34 -2.52 -30.12
CA ASP A 12 -8.25 -3.37 -29.63
C ASP A 12 -6.88 -2.68 -29.74
N ILE A 13 -6.68 -1.85 -30.76
CA ILE A 13 -5.47 -1.02 -30.92
C ILE A 13 -5.41 0.07 -29.85
N ASP A 14 -6.51 0.78 -29.64
CA ASP A 14 -6.57 1.87 -28.65
C ASP A 14 -6.34 1.31 -27.23
N GLU A 15 -6.93 0.14 -26.92
CA GLU A 15 -6.69 -0.56 -25.66
C GLU A 15 -5.22 -0.95 -25.47
N LYS A 16 -4.57 -1.51 -26.52
CA LYS A 16 -3.15 -1.84 -26.48
C LYS A 16 -2.25 -0.63 -26.29
N ILE A 17 -2.58 0.49 -26.93
CA ILE A 17 -1.84 1.74 -26.76
C ILE A 17 -1.93 2.22 -25.31
N GLN A 18 -3.13 2.21 -24.70
CA GLN A 18 -3.32 2.58 -23.30
C GLN A 18 -2.53 1.69 -22.36
N ILE A 19 -2.53 0.37 -22.59
CA ILE A 19 -1.76 -0.58 -21.77
C ILE A 19 -0.25 -0.28 -21.90
N ASP A 20 0.25 0.00 -23.09
CA ASP A 20 1.68 0.31 -23.31
C ASP A 20 2.08 1.64 -22.67
N GLU A 21 1.23 2.65 -22.73
CA GLU A 21 1.45 3.94 -22.04
C GLU A 21 1.48 3.77 -20.51
N MET A 22 0.51 3.04 -19.95
CA MET A 22 0.49 2.72 -18.52
C MET A 22 1.74 1.93 -18.09
N ARG A 23 2.22 1.02 -18.92
CA ARG A 23 3.45 0.26 -18.65
C ARG A 23 4.69 1.14 -18.67
N LYS A 24 4.79 2.08 -19.62
CA LYS A 24 5.90 3.06 -19.69
C LYS A 24 5.91 3.97 -18.46
N GLU A 25 4.75 4.48 -18.09
CA GLU A 25 4.60 5.31 -16.89
C GLU A 25 4.97 4.54 -15.62
N PHE A 26 4.52 3.28 -15.49
CA PHE A 26 4.88 2.40 -14.39
C PHE A 26 6.40 2.24 -14.26
N ILE A 27 7.11 1.93 -15.36
CA ILE A 27 8.57 1.76 -15.37
C ILE A 27 9.28 3.08 -15.00
N ALA A 28 8.80 4.21 -15.52
CA ALA A 28 9.35 5.51 -15.19
C ALA A 28 9.19 5.83 -13.69
N ASN A 29 8.01 5.57 -13.11
CA ASN A 29 7.73 5.79 -11.71
C ASN A 29 8.57 4.88 -10.80
N VAL A 30 8.70 3.58 -11.13
CA VAL A 30 9.60 2.65 -10.43
C VAL A 30 11.04 3.19 -10.42
N SER A 31 11.52 3.62 -11.60
CA SER A 31 12.88 4.15 -11.73
C SER A 31 13.08 5.40 -10.87
N HIS A 32 12.11 6.29 -10.82
CA HIS A 32 12.14 7.50 -9.99
C HIS A 32 12.14 7.19 -8.50
N GLU A 33 11.25 6.29 -8.05
CA GLU A 33 11.12 5.94 -6.63
C GLU A 33 12.34 5.14 -6.12
N LEU A 34 13.04 4.40 -6.99
CA LEU A 34 14.28 3.71 -6.65
C LEU A 34 15.51 4.64 -6.68
N LYS A 35 15.54 5.64 -7.55
CA LYS A 35 16.70 6.53 -7.70
C LYS A 35 16.98 7.35 -6.43
N THR A 36 15.96 7.78 -5.73
CA THR A 36 16.09 8.60 -4.52
C THR A 36 16.79 7.84 -3.37
N PRO A 37 16.33 6.66 -2.94
CA PRO A 37 17.01 5.89 -1.89
C PRO A 37 18.41 5.46 -2.31
N ILE A 38 18.63 5.11 -3.58
CA ILE A 38 19.98 4.77 -4.08
C ILE A 38 20.93 5.95 -3.92
N ALA A 39 20.51 7.17 -4.30
CA ALA A 39 21.34 8.37 -4.17
C ALA A 39 21.66 8.70 -2.70
N LEU A 40 20.70 8.47 -1.77
CA LEU A 40 20.93 8.63 -0.34
C LEU A 40 21.94 7.61 0.18
N ILE A 41 21.76 6.32 -0.15
CA ILE A 41 22.70 5.25 0.24
C ILE A 41 24.11 5.58 -0.26
N GLN A 42 24.23 6.00 -1.53
CA GLN A 42 25.52 6.37 -2.11
C GLN A 42 26.15 7.55 -1.38
N GLY A 43 25.41 8.65 -1.17
CA GLY A 43 25.95 9.83 -0.50
C GLY A 43 26.41 9.59 0.93
N TYR A 44 25.62 8.81 1.71
CA TYR A 44 26.00 8.47 3.07
C TYR A 44 27.17 7.46 3.12
N ALA A 45 27.24 6.52 2.18
CA ALA A 45 28.37 5.62 2.06
C ALA A 45 29.67 6.34 1.64
N GLU A 46 29.60 7.27 0.70
CA GLU A 46 30.72 8.15 0.32
C GLU A 46 31.21 8.97 1.52
N GLY A 47 30.29 9.58 2.28
CA GLY A 47 30.64 10.30 3.50
C GLY A 47 31.36 9.45 4.55
N LEU A 48 30.97 8.17 4.71
CA LEU A 48 31.69 7.22 5.56
C LEU A 48 33.10 6.92 5.03
N CYS A 49 33.24 6.72 3.70
CA CYS A 49 34.53 6.44 3.06
C CYS A 49 35.51 7.63 3.12
N ASP A 50 34.98 8.84 2.98
CA ASP A 50 35.78 10.08 3.01
C ASP A 50 36.15 10.52 4.44
N GLY A 51 35.75 9.75 5.46
CA GLY A 51 36.07 10.05 6.85
C GLY A 51 35.34 11.28 7.39
N MET A 52 34.19 11.66 6.82
CA MET A 52 33.39 12.80 7.29
C MET A 52 32.78 12.58 8.67
N CYS A 53 32.76 11.34 9.15
CA CYS A 53 32.25 10.97 10.46
C CYS A 53 33.40 10.73 11.44
N GLU A 54 33.79 11.76 12.21
CA GLU A 54 34.88 11.69 13.17
C GLU A 54 34.48 10.97 14.46
N ASP A 55 33.21 11.06 14.84
CA ASP A 55 32.63 10.43 16.04
C ASP A 55 31.79 9.20 15.73
N GLU A 56 31.59 8.37 16.75
CA GLU A 56 30.84 7.10 16.63
C GLU A 56 29.34 7.33 16.42
N GLU A 57 28.79 8.41 16.95
CA GLU A 57 27.38 8.77 16.84
C GLU A 57 27.04 9.14 15.39
N SER A 58 27.84 10.01 14.75
CA SER A 58 27.69 10.37 13.34
C SER A 58 27.82 9.14 12.43
N ARG A 59 28.76 8.25 12.74
CA ARG A 59 28.96 7.01 11.99
C ARG A 59 27.76 6.07 12.09
N SER A 60 27.24 5.91 13.31
CA SER A 60 26.02 5.11 13.56
C SER A 60 24.83 5.66 12.80
N TYR A 61 24.61 6.97 12.87
CA TYR A 61 23.55 7.65 12.11
C TYR A 61 23.64 7.42 10.60
N TYR A 62 24.85 7.51 10.00
CA TYR A 62 25.02 7.26 8.56
C TYR A 62 24.69 5.82 8.21
N CYS A 63 25.10 4.85 9.02
CA CYS A 63 24.76 3.45 8.84
C CYS A 63 23.24 3.20 8.98
N GLU A 64 22.58 3.83 9.94
CA GLU A 64 21.13 3.73 10.14
C GLU A 64 20.38 4.24 8.92
N VAL A 65 20.75 5.40 8.37
CA VAL A 65 20.11 5.93 7.15
C VAL A 65 20.29 4.97 5.96
N ILE A 66 21.49 4.41 5.78
CA ILE A 66 21.75 3.43 4.72
C ILE A 66 20.84 2.19 4.90
N MET A 67 20.74 1.68 6.11
CA MET A 67 19.90 0.50 6.41
C MET A 67 18.42 0.80 6.18
N ASP A 68 17.94 1.96 6.61
CA ASP A 68 16.55 2.36 6.44
C ASP A 68 16.17 2.50 4.97
N GLU A 69 17.02 3.15 4.16
CA GLU A 69 16.76 3.28 2.73
C GLU A 69 16.83 1.93 2.00
N ALA A 70 17.75 1.04 2.39
CA ALA A 70 17.79 -0.32 1.86
C ALA A 70 16.53 -1.14 2.23
N ASN A 71 16.01 -0.99 3.45
CA ASN A 71 14.77 -1.62 3.88
C ASN A 71 13.55 -1.09 3.11
N LYS A 72 13.47 0.23 2.87
CA LYS A 72 12.42 0.83 2.02
C LYS A 72 12.45 0.27 0.61
N MET A 73 13.64 0.13 0.01
CA MET A 73 13.80 -0.48 -1.32
C MET A 73 13.34 -1.94 -1.33
N ASN A 74 13.74 -2.74 -0.35
CA ASN A 74 13.30 -4.14 -0.25
C ASN A 74 11.78 -4.26 -0.15
N LYS A 75 11.14 -3.40 0.66
CA LYS A 75 9.67 -3.35 0.76
C LYS A 75 9.04 -3.01 -0.59
N MET A 76 9.56 -2.00 -1.28
CA MET A 76 9.06 -1.60 -2.59
C MET A 76 9.20 -2.72 -3.62
N VAL A 77 10.35 -3.41 -3.69
CA VAL A 77 10.55 -4.54 -4.61
C VAL A 77 9.54 -5.66 -4.34
N ARG A 78 9.30 -6.01 -3.07
CA ARG A 78 8.27 -7.01 -2.72
C ARG A 78 6.89 -6.58 -3.19
N GLN A 79 6.49 -5.34 -2.93
CA GLN A 79 5.20 -4.78 -3.37
C GLN A 79 5.04 -4.82 -4.90
N LEU A 80 6.12 -4.52 -5.65
CA LEU A 80 6.11 -4.61 -7.11
C LEU A 80 5.96 -6.05 -7.60
N LEU A 81 6.63 -7.01 -6.95
CA LEU A 81 6.51 -8.43 -7.29
C LEU A 81 5.08 -8.94 -7.01
N THR A 82 4.50 -8.62 -5.85
CA THR A 82 3.10 -8.97 -5.54
C THR A 82 2.15 -8.38 -6.58
N LEU A 83 2.28 -7.08 -6.87
CA LEU A 83 1.41 -6.41 -7.84
C LEU A 83 1.50 -7.04 -9.24
N THR A 84 2.72 -7.32 -9.70
CA THR A 84 2.92 -7.94 -11.02
C THR A 84 2.38 -9.37 -11.08
N ALA A 85 2.54 -10.16 -10.01
CA ALA A 85 2.01 -11.51 -9.94
C ALA A 85 0.46 -11.52 -10.02
N LEU A 86 -0.20 -10.60 -9.31
CA LEU A 86 -1.65 -10.44 -9.34
C LEU A 86 -2.17 -9.96 -10.70
N GLU A 87 -1.52 -8.97 -11.33
CA GLU A 87 -1.96 -8.40 -12.61
C GLU A 87 -1.79 -9.33 -13.80
N PHE A 88 -0.73 -10.13 -13.81
CA PHE A 88 -0.49 -11.10 -14.90
C PHE A 88 -1.18 -12.44 -14.69
N GLY A 89 -2.04 -12.57 -13.68
CA GLY A 89 -2.87 -13.75 -13.42
C GLY A 89 -2.08 -15.01 -13.04
N ASN A 90 -0.81 -14.86 -12.65
CA ASN A 90 0.02 -15.97 -12.21
C ASN A 90 -0.21 -16.34 -10.73
N ASP A 91 -0.98 -15.54 -10.01
CA ASP A 91 -1.23 -15.68 -8.59
C ASP A 91 -2.74 -15.65 -8.30
N THR A 92 -3.39 -16.81 -8.49
CA THR A 92 -4.81 -16.99 -8.18
C THR A 92 -5.00 -17.15 -6.67
N PRO A 93 -5.95 -16.43 -6.03
CA PRO A 93 -6.21 -16.55 -4.60
C PRO A 93 -6.58 -17.98 -4.19
N SER A 94 -5.99 -18.46 -3.11
CA SER A 94 -6.33 -19.75 -2.48
C SER A 94 -7.50 -19.54 -1.52
N ILE A 95 -8.72 -19.63 -2.02
CA ILE A 95 -9.94 -19.36 -1.25
C ILE A 95 -10.20 -20.46 -0.22
N ALA A 96 -10.14 -20.10 1.06
CA ALA A 96 -10.45 -20.95 2.20
C ALA A 96 -11.29 -20.18 3.24
N ALA A 97 -11.89 -20.91 4.18
CA ALA A 97 -12.56 -20.28 5.33
C ALA A 97 -11.53 -19.94 6.40
N PHE A 98 -11.56 -18.71 6.90
CA PHE A 98 -10.70 -18.26 8.01
C PHE A 98 -11.45 -17.22 8.87
N ASP A 99 -10.96 -16.98 10.09
CA ASP A 99 -11.51 -15.98 11.00
C ASP A 99 -10.81 -14.64 10.80
N VAL A 100 -11.49 -13.69 10.17
CA VAL A 100 -10.94 -12.37 9.92
C VAL A 100 -10.81 -11.50 11.19
N THR A 101 -11.54 -11.81 12.25
CA THR A 101 -11.38 -11.15 13.55
C THR A 101 -10.04 -11.53 14.19
N GLU A 102 -9.69 -12.81 14.18
CA GLU A 102 -8.39 -13.31 14.64
C GLU A 102 -7.25 -12.66 13.84
N LEU A 103 -7.35 -12.67 12.51
CA LEU A 103 -6.39 -12.03 11.62
C LEU A 103 -6.16 -10.54 11.98
N VAL A 104 -7.23 -9.76 12.19
CA VAL A 104 -7.12 -8.34 12.56
C VAL A 104 -6.43 -8.17 13.91
N HIS A 105 -6.76 -9.01 14.90
CA HIS A 105 -6.11 -8.95 16.22
C HIS A 105 -4.61 -9.29 16.13
N ASP A 106 -4.25 -10.30 15.37
CA ASP A 106 -2.85 -10.70 15.17
C ASP A 106 -2.04 -9.62 14.46
N LEU A 107 -2.64 -8.95 13.47
CA LEU A 107 -2.03 -7.80 12.80
C LEU A 107 -1.78 -6.62 13.75
N ILE A 108 -2.74 -6.31 14.62
CA ILE A 108 -2.58 -5.23 15.60
C ILE A 108 -1.48 -5.59 16.60
N ASN A 109 -1.46 -6.84 17.10
CA ASN A 109 -0.45 -7.32 18.03
C ASN A 109 0.95 -7.26 17.42
N SER A 110 1.12 -7.75 16.19
CA SER A 110 2.40 -7.72 15.46
C SER A 110 2.85 -6.29 15.11
N SER A 111 1.90 -5.37 14.91
CA SER A 111 2.15 -3.95 14.65
C SER A 111 2.37 -3.11 15.91
N GLY A 112 2.38 -3.70 17.10
CA GLY A 112 2.41 -2.99 18.39
C GLY A 112 3.52 -1.96 18.52
N ILE A 113 4.74 -2.26 18.05
CA ILE A 113 5.87 -1.32 18.04
C ILE A 113 5.56 -0.09 17.16
N LEU A 114 5.04 -0.30 15.96
CA LEU A 114 4.69 0.80 15.04
C LEU A 114 3.54 1.65 15.59
N ILE A 115 2.54 1.02 16.20
CA ILE A 115 1.43 1.71 16.86
C ILE A 115 1.95 2.60 17.99
N GLN A 116 2.86 2.10 18.79
CA GLN A 116 3.49 2.86 19.89
C GLN A 116 4.35 4.01 19.36
N GLN A 117 5.17 3.78 18.33
CA GLN A 117 6.02 4.81 17.71
C GLN A 117 5.21 5.97 17.12
N ASN A 118 4.03 5.67 16.55
CA ASN A 118 3.12 6.68 16.01
C ASN A 118 2.17 7.25 17.08
N ALA A 119 2.27 6.84 18.33
CA ALA A 119 1.35 7.19 19.41
C ALA A 119 -0.13 6.95 19.02
N ALA A 120 -0.39 5.94 18.19
CA ALA A 120 -1.72 5.63 17.67
C ALA A 120 -2.58 4.95 18.74
N LYS A 121 -3.85 5.33 18.81
CA LYS A 121 -4.86 4.70 19.66
C LYS A 121 -5.75 3.84 18.79
N VAL A 122 -5.52 2.54 18.80
CA VAL A 122 -6.28 1.59 17.97
C VAL A 122 -7.42 1.00 18.79
N SER A 123 -8.63 1.05 18.24
CA SER A 123 -9.83 0.39 18.79
C SER A 123 -10.42 -0.57 17.76
N VAL A 124 -10.84 -1.74 18.21
CA VAL A 124 -11.49 -2.77 17.39
C VAL A 124 -12.90 -3.02 17.89
N ASP A 125 -13.86 -2.97 16.99
CA ASP A 125 -15.27 -3.19 17.25
C ASP A 125 -15.79 -4.26 16.25
N MET A 126 -15.42 -5.50 16.52
CA MET A 126 -15.72 -6.67 15.70
C MET A 126 -16.33 -7.78 16.59
N PRO A 127 -17.13 -8.68 16.03
CA PRO A 127 -17.60 -9.85 16.77
C PRO A 127 -16.42 -10.73 17.21
N GLU A 128 -16.60 -11.55 18.24
CA GLU A 128 -15.56 -12.46 18.76
C GLU A 128 -14.98 -13.37 17.65
N THR A 129 -15.83 -13.76 16.70
CA THR A 129 -15.48 -14.61 15.55
C THR A 129 -16.25 -14.13 14.32
N LEU A 130 -15.56 -13.93 13.21
CA LEU A 130 -16.15 -13.60 11.91
C LEU A 130 -15.48 -14.42 10.81
N VAL A 131 -16.09 -15.57 10.49
CA VAL A 131 -15.56 -16.46 9.45
C VAL A 131 -15.95 -15.95 8.07
N VAL A 132 -14.96 -15.81 7.20
CA VAL A 132 -15.12 -15.36 5.80
C VAL A 132 -14.44 -16.33 4.85
N MET A 133 -14.79 -16.26 3.56
CA MET A 133 -14.15 -17.00 2.47
C MET A 133 -13.18 -16.09 1.72
N GLY A 134 -11.91 -16.45 1.70
CA GLY A 134 -10.86 -15.68 1.02
C GLY A 134 -9.51 -16.36 1.11
N ASP A 135 -8.51 -15.72 0.52
CA ASP A 135 -7.10 -16.05 0.74
C ASP A 135 -6.60 -15.24 1.94
N GLU A 136 -6.41 -15.91 3.06
CA GLU A 136 -6.04 -15.31 4.34
C GLU A 136 -4.80 -14.41 4.24
N PHE A 137 -3.73 -14.87 3.58
CA PHE A 137 -2.50 -14.09 3.42
C PHE A 137 -2.68 -12.83 2.57
N LYS A 138 -3.51 -12.92 1.53
CA LYS A 138 -3.82 -11.75 0.68
C LYS A 138 -4.74 -10.76 1.40
N ILE A 139 -5.70 -11.24 2.17
CA ILE A 139 -6.56 -10.37 2.99
C ILE A 139 -5.74 -9.73 4.13
N GLU A 140 -4.79 -10.46 4.73
CA GLU A 140 -3.82 -9.89 5.67
C GLU A 140 -3.06 -8.72 5.04
N GLU A 141 -2.59 -8.85 3.79
CA GLU A 141 -1.91 -7.79 3.06
C GLU A 141 -2.83 -6.58 2.82
N VAL A 142 -4.12 -6.81 2.51
CA VAL A 142 -5.13 -5.73 2.38
C VAL A 142 -5.27 -4.94 3.67
N VAL A 143 -5.51 -5.63 4.79
CA VAL A 143 -5.70 -4.97 6.11
C VAL A 143 -4.42 -4.26 6.55
N THR A 144 -3.25 -4.88 6.32
CA THR A 144 -1.94 -4.27 6.59
C THR A 144 -1.72 -2.97 5.82
N ASN A 145 -2.11 -2.92 4.53
CA ASN A 145 -2.00 -1.71 3.73
C ASN A 145 -2.92 -0.60 4.25
N TYR A 146 -4.18 -0.91 4.62
CA TYR A 146 -5.08 0.07 5.22
C TYR A 146 -4.58 0.55 6.59
N LEU A 147 -4.14 -0.35 7.47
CA LEU A 147 -3.61 -0.01 8.78
C LEU A 147 -2.35 0.86 8.69
N THR A 148 -1.43 0.53 7.79
CA THR A 148 -0.22 1.32 7.55
C THR A 148 -0.57 2.70 7.00
N ASN A 149 -1.52 2.81 6.07
CA ASN A 149 -2.01 4.10 5.58
C ASN A 149 -2.65 4.90 6.71
N ALA A 150 -3.48 4.28 7.55
CA ALA A 150 -4.09 4.93 8.71
C ALA A 150 -3.02 5.50 9.65
N MET A 151 -1.97 4.75 9.97
CA MET A 151 -0.85 5.21 10.82
C MET A 151 -0.07 6.38 10.17
N ASN A 152 0.17 6.33 8.86
CA ASN A 152 0.92 7.36 8.15
C ASN A 152 0.14 8.68 7.99
N HIS A 153 -1.18 8.63 8.07
CA HIS A 153 -2.06 9.78 7.87
C HIS A 153 -2.84 10.18 9.13
N LEU A 154 -2.33 9.83 10.30
CA LEU A 154 -2.90 10.26 11.57
C LEU A 154 -2.87 11.78 11.74
N GLY A 155 -3.88 12.30 12.40
CA GLY A 155 -3.99 13.69 12.84
C GLY A 155 -4.68 13.79 14.20
N GLY A 156 -4.70 14.97 14.78
CA GLY A 156 -5.44 15.23 16.02
C GLY A 156 -5.08 14.24 17.15
N ASP A 157 -6.06 13.47 17.61
CA ASP A 157 -5.94 12.56 18.76
C ASP A 157 -5.30 11.20 18.42
N HIS A 158 -4.82 10.99 17.20
CA HIS A 158 -4.19 9.76 16.71
C HIS A 158 -5.08 8.51 16.85
N ASN A 159 -6.36 8.64 16.55
CA ASN A 159 -7.32 7.54 16.66
C ASN A 159 -7.39 6.74 15.37
N ILE A 160 -7.30 5.41 15.52
CA ILE A 160 -7.62 4.42 14.47
C ILE A 160 -8.76 3.56 15.00
N ARG A 161 -9.81 3.38 14.20
CA ARG A 161 -10.91 2.49 14.54
C ARG A 161 -11.06 1.45 13.43
N ILE A 162 -11.15 0.18 13.83
CA ILE A 162 -11.42 -0.95 12.94
C ILE A 162 -12.75 -1.55 13.37
N TRP A 163 -13.69 -1.73 12.43
CA TRP A 163 -14.95 -2.41 12.72
C TRP A 163 -15.42 -3.20 11.52
N SER A 164 -16.38 -4.10 11.76
CA SER A 164 -16.99 -4.87 10.70
C SER A 164 -18.50 -4.68 10.65
N GLU A 165 -19.05 -4.79 9.46
CA GLU A 165 -20.48 -4.85 9.18
C GLU A 165 -20.75 -6.10 8.35
N THR A 166 -21.86 -6.77 8.61
CA THR A 166 -22.29 -7.90 7.80
C THR A 166 -23.66 -7.61 7.22
N LEU A 167 -23.74 -7.61 5.90
CA LEU A 167 -24.98 -7.38 5.17
C LEU A 167 -25.10 -8.41 4.05
N ASP A 168 -26.24 -9.09 3.96
CA ASP A 168 -26.54 -10.09 2.93
C ASP A 168 -25.47 -11.17 2.74
N GLY A 169 -24.82 -11.59 3.83
CA GLY A 169 -23.77 -12.60 3.82
C GLY A 169 -22.40 -12.09 3.36
N VAL A 170 -22.24 -10.78 3.18
CA VAL A 170 -20.97 -10.12 2.88
C VAL A 170 -20.45 -9.41 4.12
N ALA A 171 -19.22 -9.73 4.53
CA ALA A 171 -18.53 -9.01 5.59
C ALA A 171 -17.78 -7.82 5.00
N LYS A 172 -18.00 -6.63 5.57
CA LYS A 172 -17.31 -5.40 5.22
C LYS A 172 -16.44 -4.95 6.41
N ILE A 173 -15.15 -4.80 6.19
CA ILE A 173 -14.21 -4.36 7.20
C ILE A 173 -13.84 -2.92 6.92
N HIS A 174 -13.91 -2.10 7.94
CA HIS A 174 -13.60 -0.67 7.88
C HIS A 174 -12.36 -0.37 8.71
N VAL A 175 -11.46 0.45 8.16
CA VAL A 175 -10.31 1.00 8.87
C VAL A 175 -10.42 2.52 8.76
N TYR A 176 -10.67 3.18 9.86
CA TYR A 176 -10.79 4.63 9.96
C TYR A 176 -9.58 5.23 10.69
N ASN A 177 -9.14 6.39 10.27
CA ASN A 177 -8.19 7.24 11.00
C ASN A 177 -8.64 8.70 11.00
N ASN A 178 -8.41 9.40 12.08
CA ASN A 178 -8.67 10.83 12.17
C ASN A 178 -7.54 11.64 11.54
N GLY A 179 -7.52 11.69 10.23
CA GLY A 179 -6.53 12.43 9.45
C GLY A 179 -7.13 13.63 8.73
N THR A 180 -6.32 14.29 7.92
CA THR A 180 -6.81 15.30 6.99
C THR A 180 -7.70 14.63 5.94
N PRO A 181 -8.91 15.12 5.68
CA PRO A 181 -9.76 14.58 4.62
C PRO A 181 -9.05 14.58 3.27
N ILE A 182 -9.31 13.56 2.48
CA ILE A 182 -8.77 13.44 1.13
C ILE A 182 -9.59 14.38 0.22
N PRO A 183 -8.96 15.24 -0.61
CA PRO A 183 -9.69 16.03 -1.58
C PRO A 183 -10.55 15.15 -2.50
N GLU A 184 -11.79 15.59 -2.77
CA GLU A 184 -12.72 14.78 -3.58
C GLU A 184 -12.18 14.48 -4.98
N GLU A 185 -11.41 15.40 -5.55
CA GLU A 185 -10.74 15.25 -6.85
C GLU A 185 -9.67 14.17 -6.86
N ASP A 186 -9.11 13.82 -5.70
CA ASP A 186 -8.06 12.81 -5.54
C ASP A 186 -8.64 11.40 -5.30
N LEU A 187 -9.86 11.29 -4.76
CA LEU A 187 -10.48 10.00 -4.43
C LEU A 187 -10.47 8.97 -5.58
N PRO A 188 -10.82 9.33 -6.84
CA PRO A 188 -10.77 8.39 -7.96
C PRO A 188 -9.35 7.91 -8.29
N ASN A 189 -8.34 8.73 -8.00
CA ASN A 189 -6.95 8.50 -8.37
C ASN A 189 -6.17 7.67 -7.34
N LEU A 190 -6.70 7.48 -6.14
CA LEU A 190 -6.03 6.77 -5.03
C LEU A 190 -5.61 5.33 -5.38
N TRP A 191 -6.30 4.71 -6.32
CA TRP A 191 -6.07 3.34 -6.77
C TRP A 191 -5.02 3.23 -7.88
N THR A 192 -4.55 4.39 -8.35
CA THR A 192 -3.50 4.46 -9.39
C THR A 192 -2.14 4.20 -8.76
N LYS A 193 -1.32 3.41 -9.43
CA LYS A 193 0.05 3.09 -8.97
C LYS A 193 0.89 4.35 -8.83
N PHE A 194 1.63 4.47 -7.72
CA PHE A 194 2.49 5.60 -7.37
C PHE A 194 1.75 6.93 -7.15
N TYR A 195 0.42 6.92 -7.12
CA TYR A 195 -0.34 8.13 -6.83
C TYR A 195 -0.16 8.54 -5.37
N LYS A 196 0.05 9.83 -5.16
CA LYS A 196 0.26 10.43 -3.83
C LYS A 196 -0.46 11.77 -3.80
N VAL A 197 -1.42 11.94 -2.90
CA VAL A 197 -2.16 13.20 -2.69
C VAL A 197 -1.20 14.32 -2.28
N ASP A 198 -0.28 14.03 -1.35
CA ASP A 198 0.76 14.96 -0.91
C ASP A 198 2.14 14.33 -1.08
N LYS A 199 2.86 14.75 -2.13
CA LYS A 199 4.20 14.24 -2.46
C LYS A 199 5.25 14.60 -1.39
N ALA A 200 5.10 15.73 -0.70
CA ALA A 200 6.05 16.19 0.30
C ALA A 200 5.91 15.38 1.61
N ARG A 201 4.68 15.22 2.09
CA ARG A 201 4.37 14.46 3.30
C ARG A 201 4.67 12.98 3.13
N THR A 202 4.37 12.41 1.97
CA THR A 202 4.61 10.99 1.68
C THR A 202 6.09 10.62 1.66
N ARG A 203 6.99 11.56 1.32
CA ARG A 203 8.46 11.34 1.41
C ARG A 203 8.92 11.18 2.85
N ALA A 204 8.36 11.92 3.79
CA ALA A 204 8.72 11.85 5.21
C ALA A 204 8.40 10.47 5.83
N TYR A 205 7.33 9.82 5.36
CA TYR A 205 6.90 8.50 5.88
C TYR A 205 7.27 7.32 4.98
N GLY A 206 7.98 7.55 3.87
CA GLY A 206 8.47 6.49 2.99
C GLY A 206 7.37 5.73 2.23
N GLY A 207 6.21 6.36 2.00
CA GLY A 207 5.12 5.75 1.24
C GLY A 207 5.45 5.61 -0.25
N SER A 208 5.38 4.38 -0.78
CA SER A 208 5.67 4.07 -2.20
C SER A 208 4.54 4.50 -3.16
N GLY A 209 3.31 4.72 -2.67
CA GLY A 209 2.12 4.91 -3.50
C GLY A 209 1.63 3.64 -4.22
N ILE A 210 2.10 2.45 -3.78
CA ILE A 210 1.72 1.16 -4.36
C ILE A 210 0.68 0.45 -3.49
N GLY A 211 0.61 0.73 -2.19
CA GLY A 211 -0.21 -0.02 -1.24
C GLY A 211 -1.68 -0.14 -1.62
N LEU A 212 -2.34 0.97 -1.99
CA LEU A 212 -3.75 0.93 -2.41
C LEU A 212 -3.95 0.24 -3.76
N SER A 213 -2.99 0.28 -4.68
CA SER A 213 -3.08 -0.48 -5.92
C SER A 213 -2.94 -1.99 -5.70
N ILE A 214 -2.21 -2.43 -4.67
CA ILE A 214 -2.18 -3.82 -4.21
C ILE A 214 -3.54 -4.22 -3.64
N VAL A 215 -4.13 -3.39 -2.77
CA VAL A 215 -5.49 -3.61 -2.25
C VAL A 215 -6.48 -3.82 -3.39
N LYS A 216 -6.48 -2.92 -4.38
CA LYS A 216 -7.30 -3.04 -5.58
C LYS A 216 -7.09 -4.39 -6.26
N ALA A 217 -5.84 -4.75 -6.59
CA ALA A 217 -5.53 -5.98 -7.33
C ALA A 217 -5.96 -7.24 -6.55
N ILE A 218 -5.74 -7.29 -5.22
CA ILE A 218 -6.16 -8.40 -4.38
C ILE A 218 -7.69 -8.52 -4.34
N MET A 219 -8.40 -7.42 -4.11
CA MET A 219 -9.85 -7.43 -3.99
C MET A 219 -10.53 -7.75 -5.32
N GLU A 220 -10.01 -7.26 -6.45
CA GLU A 220 -10.46 -7.62 -7.79
C GLU A 220 -10.23 -9.11 -8.08
N ALA A 221 -9.09 -9.69 -7.68
CA ALA A 221 -8.82 -11.13 -7.80
C ALA A 221 -9.76 -11.99 -6.94
N HIS A 222 -10.25 -11.45 -5.81
CA HIS A 222 -11.29 -12.07 -4.98
C HIS A 222 -12.72 -11.79 -5.48
N HIS A 223 -12.91 -11.01 -6.54
CA HIS A 223 -14.22 -10.52 -7.02
C HIS A 223 -15.00 -9.79 -5.90
N GLN A 224 -14.30 -9.05 -5.05
CA GLN A 224 -14.85 -8.30 -3.93
C GLN A 224 -14.67 -6.79 -4.10
N GLN A 225 -15.43 -6.03 -3.32
CA GLN A 225 -15.41 -4.56 -3.37
C GLN A 225 -14.35 -3.99 -2.42
N TYR A 226 -13.83 -2.84 -2.76
CA TYR A 226 -12.91 -2.02 -1.97
C TYR A 226 -13.30 -0.55 -2.12
N GLY A 227 -12.89 0.29 -1.17
CA GLY A 227 -13.23 1.70 -1.24
C GLY A 227 -12.49 2.56 -0.21
N VAL A 228 -12.54 3.86 -0.44
CA VAL A 228 -12.11 4.93 0.48
C VAL A 228 -13.17 6.02 0.46
N ALA A 229 -13.48 6.55 1.61
CA ALA A 229 -14.41 7.68 1.75
C ALA A 229 -13.97 8.58 2.90
N ASN A 230 -14.23 9.87 2.79
CA ASN A 230 -14.17 10.78 3.93
C ASN A 230 -15.38 10.53 4.83
N HIS A 231 -15.16 10.54 6.13
CA HIS A 231 -16.20 10.47 7.15
C HIS A 231 -16.29 11.82 7.84
N GLU A 232 -17.51 12.38 7.91
CA GLU A 232 -17.79 13.65 8.61
C GLU A 232 -17.75 13.47 10.13
#